data_c1266e436fe1dcc6d1b7397e44716c31
#
_entry.id   c1266e436fe1dcc6d1b7397e44716c31
#
_cell.length_a   1.000
_cell.length_b   1.000
_cell.length_c   1.000
_cell.angle_alpha   90.00
_cell.angle_beta   90.00
_cell.angle_gamma   90.00
#
_symmetry.space_group_name_H-M   'P 1'
#
loop_
_entity.id
_entity.type
_entity.pdbx_description
1 polymer ?
#
loop_
_entity_poly.entity_id
_entity_poly.type
_entity_poly.pdbx_seq_one_letter_code
_entity_poly.pdbx_strand_id
1 'polypeptide(L)'
;MASILVSGGRKIVGTARVSGAKNAALPILAATLIARGPVELTDCPHLSDVENMLKILRSLGVSCSLEAGTAHIDAAKAERCIMPQSISKEIRSSIFMLGPLLGRFGRAVCTFPGGCEIGHRPIDLHLKGLMMLGADVREERGLIICEGRRLRGADIHLDYPSVGATENIMMAAACADGTTTVFNAAREPEIDDLARFLNELGYKIEGAGSSTITIRGGDAEEKKTTHRIIPDRIVAGTLMTAAAITGGELTLTNVNTEHIGSIAAKLKEAGSVITAGEGMLHISSPDRPNEIRLTETMPYPGFPTDMQAQLFALCTIAIGTSVIVENVFENRYRHAAELGRMGASFTQKDRTAIIRGVDKLTGARVKAWDLRGGAAMLLAGLSAEGETIIDHAELIDRGYDKLHETLNALGAQIIRKEN
;
A
#
# COMPACT_ATOMS: atom_id res chain seq x y z
N MET A 1 -23.03 0.30 6.25
CA MET A 1 -22.29 0.12 4.98
C MET A 1 -22.31 1.44 4.25
N ALA A 2 -21.15 1.95 3.85
CA ALA A 2 -21.09 3.20 3.11
C ALA A 2 -21.32 2.96 1.60
N SER A 3 -21.88 3.92 0.90
CA SER A 3 -21.96 3.94 -0.55
C SER A 3 -21.51 5.28 -1.11
N ILE A 4 -21.00 5.26 -2.34
CA ILE A 4 -20.60 6.47 -3.07
C ILE A 4 -21.42 6.56 -4.34
N LEU A 5 -22.02 7.73 -4.59
CA LEU A 5 -22.68 8.10 -5.84
C LEU A 5 -21.75 9.01 -6.63
N VAL A 6 -21.41 8.64 -7.86
CA VAL A 6 -20.56 9.40 -8.77
C VAL A 6 -21.39 9.82 -9.98
N SER A 7 -21.46 11.13 -10.23
CA SER A 7 -22.02 11.67 -11.49
C SER A 7 -20.85 11.92 -12.46
N GLY A 8 -20.82 11.15 -13.56
CA GLY A 8 -19.71 11.17 -14.50
C GLY A 8 -19.70 12.35 -15.48
N GLY A 9 -18.73 12.36 -16.39
CA GLY A 9 -18.64 13.30 -17.51
C GLY A 9 -17.97 14.64 -17.18
N ARG A 10 -17.35 14.79 -16.02
CA ARG A 10 -16.57 16.00 -15.65
C ARG A 10 -15.09 15.73 -15.68
N LYS A 11 -14.32 16.67 -16.23
CA LYS A 11 -12.85 16.63 -16.21
C LYS A 11 -12.33 16.90 -14.81
N ILE A 12 -11.29 16.17 -14.43
CA ILE A 12 -10.53 16.41 -13.19
C ILE A 12 -9.46 17.46 -13.50
N VAL A 13 -9.58 18.63 -12.84
CA VAL A 13 -8.68 19.76 -13.08
C VAL A 13 -8.34 20.44 -11.74
N GLY A 14 -7.08 20.81 -11.56
CA GLY A 14 -6.66 21.59 -10.39
C GLY A 14 -5.35 21.13 -9.77
N THR A 15 -5.22 21.33 -8.45
CA THR A 15 -4.03 20.95 -7.68
C THR A 15 -4.45 20.13 -6.48
N ALA A 16 -3.74 19.01 -6.26
CA ALA A 16 -3.92 18.17 -5.08
C ALA A 16 -2.59 17.86 -4.42
N ARG A 17 -2.61 17.73 -3.08
CA ARG A 17 -1.48 17.26 -2.30
C ARG A 17 -1.59 15.74 -2.10
N VAL A 18 -0.51 15.03 -2.36
CA VAL A 18 -0.43 13.59 -2.09
C VAL A 18 -0.18 13.36 -0.60
N SER A 19 -0.96 12.48 0.02
CA SER A 19 -0.79 12.07 1.43
C SER A 19 0.43 11.17 1.61
N GLY A 20 0.83 10.96 2.86
CA GLY A 20 1.84 9.96 3.20
C GLY A 20 1.41 8.54 2.83
N ALA A 21 2.41 7.70 2.55
CA ALA A 21 2.19 6.34 2.04
C ALA A 21 1.67 5.40 3.12
N LYS A 22 0.51 4.79 2.87
CA LYS A 22 -0.03 3.73 3.72
C LYS A 22 0.96 2.60 3.93
N ASN A 23 1.56 2.13 2.82
CA ASN A 23 2.43 0.96 2.84
C ASN A 23 3.79 1.25 3.51
N ALA A 24 4.16 2.52 3.71
CA ALA A 24 5.29 2.93 4.55
C ALA A 24 4.86 3.14 6.01
N ALA A 25 3.72 3.79 6.24
CA ALA A 25 3.25 4.09 7.59
C ALA A 25 3.03 2.84 8.45
N LEU A 26 2.46 1.76 7.88
CA LEU A 26 2.14 0.56 8.63
C LEU A 26 3.37 -0.18 9.19
N PRO A 27 4.42 -0.49 8.42
CA PRO A 27 5.63 -1.11 8.96
C PRO A 27 6.41 -0.14 9.87
N ILE A 28 6.44 1.16 9.59
CA ILE A 28 7.08 2.16 10.46
C ILE A 28 6.35 2.25 11.81
N LEU A 29 5.02 2.26 11.83
CA LEU A 29 4.25 2.18 13.08
C LEU A 29 4.59 0.91 13.87
N ALA A 30 4.69 -0.25 13.21
CA ALA A 30 5.12 -1.48 13.88
C ALA A 30 6.55 -1.34 14.43
N ALA A 31 7.47 -0.73 13.67
CA ALA A 31 8.86 -0.51 14.09
C ALA A 31 9.00 0.44 15.28
N THR A 32 8.01 1.32 15.55
CA THR A 32 8.06 2.17 16.75
C THR A 32 8.11 1.36 18.04
N LEU A 33 7.67 0.10 18.01
CA LEU A 33 7.73 -0.79 19.18
C LEU A 33 9.16 -1.07 19.64
N ILE A 34 10.13 -1.02 18.75
CA ILE A 34 11.56 -1.23 19.10
C ILE A 34 12.32 0.08 19.35
N ALA A 35 11.63 1.23 19.31
CA ALA A 35 12.21 2.51 19.74
C ALA A 35 12.37 2.56 21.26
N ARG A 36 13.41 3.26 21.74
CA ARG A 36 13.67 3.50 23.18
C ARG A 36 13.22 4.86 23.68
N GLY A 37 12.89 5.78 22.78
CA GLY A 37 12.34 7.10 23.09
C GLY A 37 11.05 7.38 22.36
N PRO A 38 10.41 8.55 22.63
CA PRO A 38 9.21 8.99 21.93
C PRO A 38 9.45 9.17 20.43
N VAL A 39 8.48 8.76 19.62
CA VAL A 39 8.50 8.88 18.17
C VAL A 39 7.36 9.79 17.69
N GLU A 40 7.68 10.67 16.75
CA GLU A 40 6.75 11.53 16.05
C GLU A 40 6.82 11.23 14.55
N LEU A 41 5.70 10.74 13.98
CA LEU A 41 5.59 10.42 12.56
C LEU A 41 4.71 11.48 11.87
N THR A 42 5.32 12.33 11.05
CA THR A 42 4.61 13.36 10.28
C THR A 42 4.17 12.83 8.92
N ASP A 43 3.20 13.47 8.29
CA ASP A 43 2.55 12.99 7.06
C ASP A 43 1.95 11.57 7.20
N CYS A 44 1.59 11.15 8.42
CA CYS A 44 0.93 9.87 8.65
C CYS A 44 -0.51 9.92 8.14
N PRO A 45 -0.92 9.06 7.18
CA PRO A 45 -2.24 9.16 6.58
C PRO A 45 -3.35 8.71 7.53
N HIS A 46 -4.50 9.39 7.47
CA HIS A 46 -5.67 9.07 8.30
C HIS A 46 -6.51 7.98 7.65
N LEU A 47 -6.10 6.72 7.80
CA LEU A 47 -6.70 5.54 7.19
C LEU A 47 -7.19 4.55 8.25
N SER A 48 -8.23 3.78 7.94
CA SER A 48 -8.73 2.74 8.86
C SER A 48 -7.68 1.68 9.20
N ASP A 49 -6.80 1.31 8.26
CA ASP A 49 -5.71 0.37 8.51
C ASP A 49 -4.65 0.96 9.46
N VAL A 50 -4.36 2.27 9.36
CA VAL A 50 -3.45 2.99 10.29
C VAL A 50 -4.06 3.04 11.69
N GLU A 51 -5.33 3.40 11.81
CA GLU A 51 -6.01 3.43 13.10
C GLU A 51 -6.06 2.04 13.77
N ASN A 52 -6.27 0.98 12.99
CA ASN A 52 -6.23 -0.40 13.50
C ASN A 52 -4.82 -0.78 13.95
N MET A 53 -3.75 -0.33 13.28
CA MET A 53 -2.38 -0.54 13.74
C MET A 53 -2.13 0.20 15.07
N LEU A 54 -2.61 1.42 15.22
CA LEU A 54 -2.55 2.17 16.49
C LEU A 54 -3.33 1.46 17.60
N LYS A 55 -4.50 0.86 17.32
CA LYS A 55 -5.23 0.03 18.29
C LYS A 55 -4.42 -1.20 18.73
N ILE A 56 -3.70 -1.86 17.79
CA ILE A 56 -2.79 -2.96 18.13
C ILE A 56 -1.71 -2.44 19.09
N LEU A 57 -1.03 -1.36 18.75
CA LEU A 57 0.01 -0.77 19.61
C LEU A 57 -0.50 -0.42 20.99
N ARG A 58 -1.68 0.25 21.11
CA ARG A 58 -2.32 0.55 22.41
C ARG A 58 -2.59 -0.73 23.20
N SER A 59 -3.03 -1.79 22.58
CA SER A 59 -3.29 -3.08 23.24
C SER A 59 -2.04 -3.74 23.81
N LEU A 60 -0.86 -3.41 23.26
CA LEU A 60 0.44 -3.87 23.73
C LEU A 60 1.01 -3.02 24.87
N GLY A 61 0.33 -1.92 25.25
CA GLY A 61 0.78 -0.98 26.27
C GLY A 61 1.50 0.26 25.75
N VAL A 62 1.50 0.47 24.42
CA VAL A 62 2.08 1.67 23.79
C VAL A 62 1.11 2.84 23.93
N SER A 63 1.61 4.01 24.37
CA SER A 63 0.87 5.26 24.29
C SER A 63 0.96 5.83 22.88
N CYS A 64 -0.17 6.02 22.20
CA CYS A 64 -0.16 6.61 20.86
C CYS A 64 -1.45 7.35 20.51
N SER A 65 -1.31 8.46 19.75
CA SER A 65 -2.39 9.24 19.16
C SER A 65 -2.06 9.59 17.71
N LEU A 66 -3.09 9.96 16.94
CA LEU A 66 -2.95 10.50 15.57
C LEU A 66 -3.78 11.79 15.50
N GLU A 67 -3.12 12.92 15.28
CA GLU A 67 -3.74 14.25 15.26
C GLU A 67 -3.19 15.05 14.08
N ALA A 68 -4.07 15.60 13.26
CA ALA A 68 -3.71 16.43 12.10
C ALA A 68 -2.59 15.86 11.20
N GLY A 69 -2.61 14.52 10.96
CA GLY A 69 -1.60 13.84 10.13
C GLY A 69 -0.26 13.59 10.82
N THR A 70 -0.18 13.80 12.14
CA THR A 70 1.00 13.47 12.95
C THR A 70 0.64 12.42 13.97
N ALA A 71 1.35 11.28 13.96
CA ALA A 71 1.23 10.25 14.97
C ALA A 71 2.31 10.44 16.04
N HIS A 72 1.88 10.46 17.31
CA HIS A 72 2.75 10.52 18.49
C HIS A 72 2.74 9.16 19.17
N ILE A 73 3.91 8.54 19.33
CA ILE A 73 4.04 7.18 19.85
C ILE A 73 5.10 7.13 20.94
N ASP A 74 4.76 6.51 22.06
CA ASP A 74 5.70 6.20 23.15
C ASP A 74 5.53 4.74 23.56
N ALA A 75 6.55 3.92 23.23
CA ALA A 75 6.57 2.50 23.51
C ALA A 75 7.23 2.16 24.87
N ALA A 76 7.63 3.14 25.71
CA ALA A 76 8.35 2.89 26.96
C ALA A 76 7.59 1.91 27.89
N LYS A 77 6.27 1.99 27.93
CA LYS A 77 5.41 1.14 28.78
C LYS A 77 4.88 -0.14 28.07
N ALA A 78 5.35 -0.45 26.88
CA ALA A 78 4.95 -1.67 26.18
C ALA A 78 5.47 -2.90 26.93
N GLU A 79 4.55 -3.79 27.32
CA GLU A 79 4.82 -4.98 28.16
C GLU A 79 4.23 -6.29 27.63
N ARG A 80 3.40 -6.21 26.57
CA ARG A 80 2.67 -7.36 26.04
C ARG A 80 3.24 -7.78 24.69
N CYS A 81 3.35 -9.09 24.50
CA CYS A 81 3.82 -9.70 23.25
C CYS A 81 2.75 -10.52 22.50
N ILE A 82 1.48 -10.44 22.97
CA ILE A 82 0.34 -11.16 22.40
C ILE A 82 -0.63 -10.15 21.82
N MET A 83 -0.87 -10.24 20.53
CA MET A 83 -1.83 -9.36 19.85
C MET A 83 -3.27 -9.84 20.05
N PRO A 84 -4.24 -8.90 20.22
CA PRO A 84 -5.65 -9.24 20.29
C PRO A 84 -6.14 -9.91 19.00
N GLN A 85 -6.77 -11.07 19.11
CA GLN A 85 -7.26 -11.82 17.95
C GLN A 85 -8.32 -11.05 17.13
N SER A 86 -9.18 -10.27 17.81
CA SER A 86 -10.23 -9.50 17.14
C SER A 86 -9.67 -8.48 16.15
N ILE A 87 -8.66 -7.71 16.58
CA ILE A 87 -8.05 -6.66 15.75
C ILE A 87 -7.08 -7.25 14.72
N SER A 88 -6.32 -8.27 15.09
CA SER A 88 -5.32 -8.90 14.20
C SER A 88 -5.96 -9.54 12.95
N LYS A 89 -7.22 -9.96 13.03
CA LYS A 89 -7.97 -10.52 11.88
C LYS A 89 -8.48 -9.43 10.92
N GLU A 90 -8.67 -8.21 11.39
CA GLU A 90 -9.22 -7.12 10.58
C GLU A 90 -8.20 -6.56 9.58
N ILE A 91 -6.92 -6.54 9.96
CA ILE A 91 -5.85 -6.04 9.09
C ILE A 91 -4.78 -7.09 8.87
N ARG A 92 -4.49 -7.35 7.58
CA ARG A 92 -3.42 -8.27 7.22
C ARG A 92 -2.03 -7.79 7.65
N SER A 93 -1.82 -6.48 7.67
CA SER A 93 -0.57 -5.85 8.12
C SER A 93 -0.24 -6.09 9.60
N SER A 94 -1.16 -6.70 10.38
CA SER A 94 -0.83 -7.19 11.73
C SER A 94 0.38 -8.14 11.74
N ILE A 95 0.67 -8.83 10.63
CA ILE A 95 1.85 -9.68 10.47
C ILE A 95 3.17 -8.92 10.64
N PHE A 96 3.21 -7.61 10.36
CA PHE A 96 4.41 -6.77 10.55
C PHE A 96 4.86 -6.69 11.99
N MET A 97 3.95 -6.95 12.94
CA MET A 97 4.28 -6.92 14.37
C MET A 97 5.17 -8.09 14.82
N LEU A 98 5.28 -9.18 14.03
CA LEU A 98 6.10 -10.34 14.43
C LEU A 98 7.57 -9.96 14.65
N GLY A 99 8.17 -9.21 13.71
CA GLY A 99 9.56 -8.77 13.81
C GLY A 99 9.84 -7.92 15.05
N PRO A 100 9.13 -6.79 15.24
CA PRO A 100 9.33 -5.92 16.40
C PRO A 100 9.00 -6.56 17.74
N LEU A 101 7.93 -7.38 17.82
CA LEU A 101 7.59 -8.11 19.05
C LEU A 101 8.68 -9.10 19.42
N LEU A 102 9.17 -9.85 18.44
CA LEU A 102 10.24 -10.82 18.67
C LEU A 102 11.54 -10.11 19.06
N GLY A 103 11.88 -9.01 18.38
CA GLY A 103 13.06 -8.20 18.69
C GLY A 103 13.03 -7.59 20.09
N ARG A 104 11.87 -7.06 20.52
CA ARG A 104 11.74 -6.39 21.83
C ARG A 104 11.58 -7.36 22.99
N PHE A 105 10.73 -8.41 22.82
CA PHE A 105 10.31 -9.28 23.92
C PHE A 105 10.87 -10.71 23.84
N GLY A 106 11.54 -11.07 22.75
CA GLY A 106 11.95 -12.44 22.49
C GLY A 106 10.77 -13.40 22.25
N ARG A 107 9.55 -12.85 22.13
CA ARG A 107 8.33 -13.61 21.89
C ARG A 107 7.31 -12.79 21.13
N ALA A 108 6.65 -13.41 20.15
CA ALA A 108 5.51 -12.82 19.44
C ALA A 108 4.40 -13.84 19.27
N VAL A 109 3.15 -13.45 19.53
CA VAL A 109 1.98 -14.29 19.28
C VAL A 109 0.97 -13.48 18.48
N CYS A 110 0.62 -13.98 17.29
CA CYS A 110 -0.44 -13.39 16.47
C CYS A 110 -1.40 -14.45 15.95
N THR A 111 -2.58 -14.03 15.51
CA THR A 111 -3.47 -14.89 14.75
C THR A 111 -2.97 -15.03 13.33
N PHE A 112 -3.25 -16.16 12.70
CA PHE A 112 -3.11 -16.27 11.25
C PHE A 112 -3.83 -15.10 10.59
N PRO A 113 -3.16 -14.32 9.71
CA PRO A 113 -3.81 -13.19 9.07
C PRO A 113 -5.01 -13.67 8.26
N GLY A 114 -6.14 -13.00 8.40
CA GLY A 114 -7.39 -13.34 7.72
C GLY A 114 -7.22 -13.45 6.20
N GLY A 115 -8.09 -14.18 5.55
CA GLY A 115 -8.10 -14.37 4.10
C GLY A 115 -8.08 -13.03 3.35
N CYS A 116 -7.32 -12.95 2.28
CA CYS A 116 -7.30 -11.81 1.40
C CYS A 116 -8.13 -12.12 0.17
N GLU A 117 -9.06 -11.23 -0.19
CA GLU A 117 -9.94 -11.43 -1.33
C GLU A 117 -9.21 -11.38 -2.69
N ILE A 118 -7.99 -10.82 -2.73
CA ILE A 118 -7.19 -10.68 -3.95
C ILE A 118 -6.26 -11.88 -4.24
N GLY A 119 -6.24 -12.91 -3.39
CA GLY A 119 -5.43 -14.13 -3.59
C GLY A 119 -4.71 -14.63 -2.35
N HIS A 120 -4.01 -15.76 -2.49
CA HIS A 120 -3.16 -16.28 -1.44
C HIS A 120 -2.01 -15.31 -1.18
N ARG A 121 -1.79 -15.01 0.09
CA ARG A 121 -0.63 -14.25 0.58
C ARG A 121 0.08 -15.09 1.61
N PRO A 122 0.90 -16.05 1.17
CA PRO A 122 1.63 -16.90 2.08
C PRO A 122 2.52 -16.05 2.99
N ILE A 123 2.69 -16.50 4.23
CA ILE A 123 3.55 -15.85 5.23
C ILE A 123 4.84 -16.63 5.47
N ASP A 124 5.05 -17.67 4.67
CA ASP A 124 6.18 -18.60 4.74
C ASP A 124 7.54 -17.88 4.70
N LEU A 125 7.69 -16.88 3.83
CA LEU A 125 8.92 -16.08 3.74
C LEU A 125 9.18 -15.25 5.01
N HIS A 126 8.11 -14.75 5.67
CA HIS A 126 8.24 -14.07 6.96
C HIS A 126 8.77 -15.04 8.01
N LEU A 127 8.12 -16.23 8.13
CA LEU A 127 8.48 -17.23 9.13
C LEU A 127 9.86 -17.82 8.85
N LYS A 128 10.19 -18.11 7.58
CA LYS A 128 11.52 -18.55 7.14
C LYS A 128 12.61 -17.58 7.61
N GLY A 129 12.43 -16.28 7.36
CA GLY A 129 13.40 -15.27 7.77
C GLY A 129 13.58 -15.18 9.29
N LEU A 130 12.49 -15.24 10.05
CA LEU A 130 12.55 -15.22 11.52
C LEU A 130 13.22 -16.50 12.08
N MET A 131 12.95 -17.69 11.49
CA MET A 131 13.64 -18.93 11.85
C MET A 131 15.15 -18.87 11.58
N MET A 132 15.55 -18.26 10.46
CA MET A 132 16.98 -18.08 10.16
C MET A 132 17.68 -17.15 11.15
N LEU A 133 16.97 -16.17 11.73
CA LEU A 133 17.46 -15.36 12.84
C LEU A 133 17.49 -16.12 14.19
N GLY A 134 17.07 -17.38 14.22
CA GLY A 134 17.10 -18.24 15.41
C GLY A 134 15.80 -18.28 16.22
N ALA A 135 14.68 -17.83 15.66
CA ALA A 135 13.38 -18.01 16.28
C ALA A 135 12.85 -19.43 16.12
N ASP A 136 12.26 -20.00 17.16
CA ASP A 136 11.39 -21.16 17.09
C ASP A 136 9.98 -20.69 16.70
N VAL A 137 9.44 -21.25 15.62
CA VAL A 137 8.13 -20.87 15.07
C VAL A 137 7.19 -22.07 15.11
N ARG A 138 6.05 -21.89 15.77
CA ARG A 138 5.01 -22.91 15.88
C ARG A 138 3.65 -22.35 15.47
N GLU A 139 2.87 -23.19 14.84
CA GLU A 139 1.48 -22.92 14.49
C GLU A 139 0.56 -23.78 15.35
N GLU A 140 -0.16 -23.15 16.26
CA GLU A 140 -1.05 -23.84 17.19
C GLU A 140 -2.41 -23.14 17.27
N ARG A 141 -3.50 -23.90 17.05
CA ARG A 141 -4.89 -23.44 17.22
C ARG A 141 -5.20 -22.14 16.46
N GLY A 142 -4.63 -21.97 15.26
CA GLY A 142 -4.80 -20.75 14.43
C GLY A 142 -3.98 -19.55 14.92
N LEU A 143 -3.01 -19.78 15.80
CA LEU A 143 -2.02 -18.80 16.25
C LEU A 143 -0.66 -19.12 15.65
N ILE A 144 0.09 -18.09 15.35
CA ILE A 144 1.52 -18.14 15.05
C ILE A 144 2.22 -17.70 16.33
N ILE A 145 3.09 -18.58 16.84
CA ILE A 145 3.88 -18.37 18.05
C ILE A 145 5.35 -18.39 17.62
N CYS A 146 6.02 -17.26 17.78
CA CYS A 146 7.45 -17.12 17.54
C CYS A 146 8.16 -16.88 18.88
N GLU A 147 9.19 -17.68 19.18
CA GLU A 147 9.98 -17.56 20.40
C GLU A 147 11.47 -17.57 20.05
N GLY A 148 12.20 -16.58 20.53
CA GLY A 148 13.63 -16.43 20.28
C GLY A 148 14.24 -15.45 21.28
N ARG A 149 14.71 -15.98 22.43
CA ARG A 149 15.26 -15.12 23.49
C ARG A 149 16.47 -14.30 23.07
N ARG A 150 17.17 -14.75 22.03
CA ARG A 150 18.36 -14.09 21.50
C ARG A 150 18.45 -14.36 20.00
N LEU A 151 17.97 -13.40 19.21
CA LEU A 151 18.14 -13.45 17.76
C LEU A 151 19.59 -13.26 17.38
N ARG A 152 20.02 -13.88 16.28
CA ARG A 152 21.40 -13.80 15.76
C ARG A 152 21.37 -13.43 14.29
N GLY A 153 22.33 -12.61 13.89
CA GLY A 153 22.52 -12.26 12.49
C GLY A 153 22.74 -13.50 11.62
N ALA A 154 22.21 -13.44 10.39
CA ALA A 154 22.23 -14.56 9.44
C ALA A 154 22.21 -14.04 7.99
N ASP A 155 22.66 -14.86 7.07
CA ASP A 155 22.49 -14.67 5.64
C ASP A 155 21.15 -15.28 5.19
N ILE A 156 20.22 -14.42 4.73
CA ILE A 156 18.83 -14.80 4.43
C ILE A 156 18.56 -14.59 2.95
N HIS A 157 18.30 -15.66 2.22
CA HIS A 157 17.90 -15.61 0.82
C HIS A 157 16.37 -15.73 0.69
N LEU A 158 15.73 -14.70 0.15
CA LEU A 158 14.30 -14.73 -0.17
C LEU A 158 14.08 -15.33 -1.56
N ASP A 159 13.21 -16.33 -1.67
CA ASP A 159 12.88 -16.98 -2.94
C ASP A 159 12.07 -16.02 -3.86
N TYR A 160 11.42 -15.03 -3.27
CA TYR A 160 10.71 -13.94 -3.93
C TYR A 160 10.95 -12.62 -3.18
N PRO A 161 11.12 -11.47 -3.86
CA PRO A 161 11.33 -10.18 -3.20
C PRO A 161 10.04 -9.69 -2.52
N SER A 162 9.68 -10.35 -1.41
CA SER A 162 8.49 -10.04 -0.63
C SER A 162 8.70 -8.79 0.22
N VAL A 163 7.88 -7.76 -0.02
CA VAL A 163 7.90 -6.50 0.75
C VAL A 163 7.74 -6.79 2.24
N GLY A 164 6.64 -7.44 2.63
CA GLY A 164 6.35 -7.69 4.04
C GLY A 164 7.36 -8.59 4.74
N ALA A 165 7.91 -9.60 4.05
CA ALA A 165 8.96 -10.45 4.63
C ALA A 165 10.25 -9.65 4.84
N THR A 166 10.65 -8.82 3.87
CA THR A 166 11.80 -7.92 3.99
C THR A 166 11.64 -6.99 5.19
N GLU A 167 10.49 -6.34 5.36
CA GLU A 167 10.18 -5.44 6.48
C GLU A 167 10.25 -6.16 7.84
N ASN A 168 9.63 -7.33 7.97
CA ASN A 168 9.68 -8.11 9.21
C ASN A 168 11.09 -8.54 9.58
N ILE A 169 11.86 -9.03 8.60
CA ILE A 169 13.25 -9.43 8.80
C ILE A 169 14.09 -8.23 9.21
N MET A 170 13.94 -7.08 8.55
CA MET A 170 14.67 -5.86 8.90
C MET A 170 14.44 -5.45 10.35
N MET A 171 13.17 -5.44 10.81
CA MET A 171 12.81 -5.06 12.17
C MET A 171 13.33 -6.05 13.22
N ALA A 172 13.25 -7.36 12.94
CA ALA A 172 13.79 -8.39 13.84
C ALA A 172 15.32 -8.38 13.88
N ALA A 173 15.97 -8.26 12.72
CA ALA A 173 17.42 -8.25 12.57
C ALA A 173 18.06 -6.99 13.20
N ALA A 174 17.35 -5.86 13.23
CA ALA A 174 17.79 -4.65 13.93
C ALA A 174 18.05 -4.91 15.42
N CYS A 175 17.30 -5.84 16.03
CA CYS A 175 17.45 -6.21 17.45
C CYS A 175 18.31 -7.49 17.63
N ALA A 176 18.86 -8.10 16.58
CA ALA A 176 19.64 -9.34 16.67
C ALA A 176 21.10 -9.07 17.03
N ASP A 177 21.78 -10.06 17.57
CA ASP A 177 23.23 -10.01 17.77
C ASP A 177 23.98 -10.27 16.45
N GLY A 178 24.85 -9.37 16.04
CA GLY A 178 25.68 -9.52 14.85
C GLY A 178 25.10 -8.88 13.60
N THR A 179 25.46 -9.40 12.43
CA THR A 179 25.09 -8.82 11.13
C THR A 179 24.17 -9.78 10.38
N THR A 180 23.12 -9.25 9.82
CA THR A 180 22.20 -9.96 8.92
C THR A 180 22.34 -9.40 7.51
N THR A 181 22.45 -10.29 6.52
CA THR A 181 22.36 -9.92 5.10
C THR A 181 21.12 -10.55 4.48
N VAL A 182 20.25 -9.72 3.92
CA VAL A 182 19.06 -10.18 3.20
C VAL A 182 19.32 -10.08 1.71
N PHE A 183 19.35 -11.22 1.02
CA PHE A 183 19.50 -11.32 -0.43
C PHE A 183 18.13 -11.46 -1.11
N ASN A 184 18.01 -10.94 -2.31
CA ASN A 184 16.76 -10.83 -3.06
C ASN A 184 15.67 -10.09 -2.26
N ALA A 185 16.08 -9.06 -1.52
CA ALA A 185 15.20 -8.18 -0.77
C ALA A 185 14.28 -7.38 -1.72
N ALA A 186 13.12 -6.99 -1.21
CA ALA A 186 12.25 -6.04 -1.88
C ALA A 186 12.92 -4.66 -2.00
N ARG A 187 12.61 -3.93 -3.08
CA ARG A 187 13.26 -2.65 -3.42
C ARG A 187 12.30 -1.48 -3.39
N GLU A 188 11.06 -1.72 -3.01
CA GLU A 188 10.02 -0.70 -2.94
C GLU A 188 10.49 0.49 -2.10
N PRO A 189 10.12 1.73 -2.48
CA PRO A 189 10.49 2.95 -1.73
C PRO A 189 10.11 2.89 -0.25
N GLU A 190 9.09 2.13 0.09
CA GLU A 190 8.62 1.88 1.45
C GLU A 190 9.65 1.10 2.29
N ILE A 191 10.48 0.25 1.64
CA ILE A 191 11.61 -0.45 2.29
C ILE A 191 12.73 0.53 2.63
N ASP A 192 13.05 1.45 1.72
CA ASP A 192 14.03 2.50 1.97
C ASP A 192 13.57 3.44 3.10
N ASP A 193 12.28 3.78 3.13
CA ASP A 193 11.68 4.62 4.17
C ASP A 193 11.78 3.95 5.56
N LEU A 194 11.46 2.65 5.66
CA LEU A 194 11.63 1.88 6.88
C LEU A 194 13.11 1.82 7.32
N ALA A 195 14.05 1.63 6.38
CA ALA A 195 15.47 1.61 6.69
C ALA A 195 15.95 2.98 7.22
N ARG A 196 15.49 4.09 6.63
CA ARG A 196 15.80 5.45 7.11
C ARG A 196 15.27 5.65 8.52
N PHE A 197 14.02 5.28 8.79
CA PHE A 197 13.42 5.35 10.12
C PHE A 197 14.22 4.54 11.15
N LEU A 198 14.59 3.29 10.84
CA LEU A 198 15.38 2.45 11.73
C LEU A 198 16.78 3.04 11.97
N ASN A 199 17.39 3.65 10.95
CA ASN A 199 18.67 4.36 11.10
C ASN A 199 18.52 5.62 11.98
N GLU A 200 17.40 6.33 11.90
CA GLU A 200 17.08 7.46 12.79
C GLU A 200 16.90 7.01 14.25
N LEU A 201 16.44 5.77 14.49
CA LEU A 201 16.41 5.17 15.82
C LEU A 201 17.79 4.76 16.36
N GLY A 202 18.84 4.79 15.52
CA GLY A 202 20.22 4.46 15.90
C GLY A 202 20.68 3.07 15.43
N TYR A 203 19.83 2.31 14.75
CA TYR A 203 20.24 1.05 14.10
C TYR A 203 21.12 1.34 12.86
N LYS A 204 21.72 0.31 12.27
CA LYS A 204 22.60 0.46 11.10
C LYS A 204 22.14 -0.44 9.97
N ILE A 205 21.45 0.16 8.99
CA ILE A 205 20.90 -0.53 7.84
C ILE A 205 21.44 0.12 6.57
N GLU A 206 22.02 -0.68 5.70
CA GLU A 206 22.64 -0.28 4.44
C GLU A 206 22.06 -1.11 3.28
N GLY A 207 22.02 -0.54 2.08
CA GLY A 207 21.60 -1.22 0.87
C GLY A 207 20.08 -1.31 0.63
N ALA A 208 19.24 -0.65 1.43
CA ALA A 208 17.82 -0.52 1.15
C ALA A 208 17.60 0.11 -0.23
N GLY A 209 16.53 -0.32 -0.94
CA GLY A 209 16.31 0.05 -2.34
C GLY A 209 17.10 -0.80 -3.35
N SER A 210 18.05 -1.62 -2.89
CA SER A 210 18.75 -2.62 -3.70
C SER A 210 18.24 -4.05 -3.39
N SER A 211 18.75 -5.05 -4.13
CA SER A 211 18.41 -6.46 -3.88
C SER A 211 19.14 -7.07 -2.68
N THR A 212 20.04 -6.34 -2.04
CA THR A 212 20.81 -6.81 -0.89
C THR A 212 20.80 -5.76 0.21
N ILE A 213 20.29 -6.13 1.39
CA ILE A 213 20.21 -5.25 2.55
C ILE A 213 21.09 -5.84 3.66
N THR A 214 21.95 -5.03 4.22
CA THR A 214 22.78 -5.40 5.37
C THR A 214 22.28 -4.67 6.62
N ILE A 215 22.00 -5.42 7.68
CA ILE A 215 21.51 -4.92 8.96
C ILE A 215 22.53 -5.31 10.03
N ARG A 216 23.09 -4.32 10.71
CA ARG A 216 23.91 -4.55 11.93
C ARG A 216 22.99 -4.39 13.13
N GLY A 217 22.74 -5.48 13.80
CA GLY A 217 21.88 -5.50 14.97
C GLY A 217 22.52 -4.82 16.17
N GLY A 218 21.68 -4.40 17.08
CA GLY A 218 22.10 -3.68 18.28
C GLY A 218 20.90 -3.12 19.04
N ASP A 219 21.17 -2.07 19.79
CA ASP A 219 20.17 -1.35 20.57
C ASP A 219 19.83 0.00 19.94
N ALA A 220 18.57 0.38 19.98
CA ALA A 220 18.14 1.72 19.62
C ALA A 220 18.75 2.76 20.59
N GLU A 221 18.96 3.97 20.10
CA GLU A 221 19.34 5.11 20.94
C GLU A 221 18.15 5.61 21.77
N GLU A 222 18.40 6.00 23.01
CA GLU A 222 17.38 6.62 23.86
C GLU A 222 17.25 8.10 23.52
N LYS A 223 16.45 8.41 22.51
CA LYS A 223 16.21 9.78 22.05
C LYS A 223 14.81 9.95 21.47
N LYS A 224 14.31 11.19 21.46
CA LYS A 224 13.14 11.55 20.66
C LYS A 224 13.52 11.47 19.17
N THR A 225 12.68 10.80 18.38
CA THR A 225 12.86 10.65 16.92
C THR A 225 11.67 11.24 16.20
N THR A 226 11.92 12.06 15.17
CA THR A 226 10.90 12.58 14.27
C THR A 226 11.17 12.06 12.87
N HIS A 227 10.19 11.42 12.25
CA HIS A 227 10.29 10.89 10.90
C HIS A 227 9.12 11.36 10.05
N ARG A 228 9.37 11.64 8.79
CA ARG A 228 8.34 11.99 7.83
C ARG A 228 8.10 10.84 6.87
N ILE A 229 6.85 10.32 6.88
CA ILE A 229 6.43 9.27 5.96
C ILE A 229 6.52 9.76 4.51
N ILE A 230 7.06 8.95 3.62
CA ILE A 230 7.17 9.27 2.20
C ILE A 230 5.78 9.44 1.55
N PRO A 231 5.67 10.27 0.48
CA PRO A 231 4.43 10.41 -0.27
C PRO A 231 3.95 9.10 -0.90
N ASP A 232 2.63 8.85 -0.89
CA ASP A 232 2.04 7.62 -1.43
C ASP A 232 2.05 7.61 -2.96
N ARG A 233 2.93 6.80 -3.57
CA ARG A 233 3.03 6.62 -5.02
C ARG A 233 1.76 6.04 -5.66
N ILE A 234 0.96 5.27 -4.89
CA ILE A 234 -0.28 4.68 -5.39
C ILE A 234 -1.41 5.69 -5.38
N VAL A 235 -1.50 6.54 -4.34
CA VAL A 235 -2.42 7.69 -4.32
C VAL A 235 -2.09 8.65 -5.47
N ALA A 236 -0.80 8.99 -5.65
CA ALA A 236 -0.35 9.82 -6.78
C ALA A 236 -0.79 9.20 -8.12
N GLY A 237 -0.48 7.92 -8.35
CA GLY A 237 -0.87 7.20 -9.56
C GLY A 237 -2.38 7.14 -9.77
N THR A 238 -3.17 6.98 -8.71
CA THR A 238 -4.63 6.97 -8.79
C THR A 238 -5.18 8.34 -9.20
N LEU A 239 -4.67 9.43 -8.63
CA LEU A 239 -5.06 10.80 -9.01
C LEU A 239 -4.61 11.14 -10.45
N MET A 240 -3.41 10.71 -10.86
CA MET A 240 -2.96 10.83 -12.25
C MET A 240 -3.89 10.07 -13.21
N THR A 241 -4.33 8.88 -12.82
CA THR A 241 -5.28 8.07 -13.61
C THR A 241 -6.66 8.74 -13.66
N ALA A 242 -7.09 9.43 -12.59
CA ALA A 242 -8.34 10.22 -12.61
C ALA A 242 -8.28 11.36 -13.65
N ALA A 243 -7.16 12.07 -13.74
CA ALA A 243 -6.97 13.05 -14.81
C ALA A 243 -6.95 12.36 -16.19
N ALA A 244 -6.25 11.25 -16.34
CA ALA A 244 -6.11 10.54 -17.61
C ALA A 244 -7.44 10.00 -18.14
N ILE A 245 -8.28 9.41 -17.27
CA ILE A 245 -9.56 8.79 -17.67
C ILE A 245 -10.65 9.85 -17.98
N THR A 246 -10.48 11.07 -17.51
CA THR A 246 -11.44 12.18 -17.72
C THR A 246 -10.97 13.20 -18.75
N GLY A 247 -9.79 13.01 -19.37
CA GLY A 247 -9.19 14.01 -20.27
C GLY A 247 -8.87 15.33 -19.55
N GLY A 248 -8.47 15.25 -18.30
CA GLY A 248 -8.26 16.38 -17.40
C GLY A 248 -6.80 16.83 -17.30
N GLU A 249 -6.58 17.81 -16.41
CA GLU A 249 -5.28 18.41 -16.16
C GLU A 249 -5.07 18.60 -14.65
N LEU A 250 -3.99 18.04 -14.11
CA LEU A 250 -3.79 17.97 -12.67
C LEU A 250 -2.33 18.28 -12.28
N THR A 251 -2.17 19.11 -11.26
CA THR A 251 -0.89 19.29 -10.58
C THR A 251 -0.91 18.56 -9.23
N LEU A 252 0.04 17.67 -9.02
CA LEU A 252 0.25 17.01 -7.74
C LEU A 252 1.42 17.66 -7.02
N THR A 253 1.24 17.95 -5.73
CA THR A 253 2.29 18.40 -4.82
C THR A 253 2.62 17.31 -3.79
N ASN A 254 3.75 17.41 -3.13
CA ASN A 254 4.24 16.36 -2.23
C ASN A 254 4.34 15.00 -2.95
N VAL A 255 5.08 14.96 -4.06
CA VAL A 255 5.30 13.75 -4.88
C VAL A 255 6.79 13.50 -4.99
N ASN A 256 7.21 12.26 -4.75
CA ASN A 256 8.52 11.81 -5.19
C ASN A 256 8.39 11.20 -6.61
N THR A 257 8.90 11.92 -7.59
CA THR A 257 8.76 11.55 -9.01
C THR A 257 9.54 10.28 -9.39
N GLU A 258 10.58 9.93 -8.64
CA GLU A 258 11.33 8.69 -8.83
C GLU A 258 10.51 7.45 -8.47
N HIS A 259 9.59 7.58 -7.49
CA HIS A 259 8.77 6.45 -7.02
C HIS A 259 7.63 6.05 -7.97
N ILE A 260 7.29 6.90 -8.93
CA ILE A 260 6.14 6.72 -9.84
C ILE A 260 6.54 6.44 -11.30
N GLY A 261 7.81 6.19 -11.57
CA GLY A 261 8.35 6.10 -12.95
C GLY A 261 7.59 5.12 -13.85
N SER A 262 7.30 3.90 -13.38
CA SER A 262 6.55 2.89 -14.14
C SER A 262 5.09 3.29 -14.40
N ILE A 263 4.45 3.96 -13.44
CA ILE A 263 3.07 4.47 -13.58
C ILE A 263 3.04 5.59 -14.62
N ALA A 264 3.95 6.57 -14.49
CA ALA A 264 4.07 7.70 -15.42
C ALA A 264 4.36 7.22 -16.85
N ALA A 265 5.20 6.18 -17.01
CA ALA A 265 5.49 5.60 -18.33
C ALA A 265 4.23 5.05 -19.00
N LYS A 266 3.35 4.34 -18.26
CA LYS A 266 2.10 3.81 -18.79
C LYS A 266 1.08 4.90 -19.13
N LEU A 267 0.99 5.95 -18.32
CA LEU A 267 0.13 7.08 -18.64
C LEU A 267 0.63 7.91 -19.83
N LYS A 268 1.95 8.01 -20.03
CA LYS A 268 2.54 8.59 -21.25
C LYS A 268 2.22 7.74 -22.48
N GLU A 269 2.29 6.41 -22.39
CA GLU A 269 1.87 5.48 -23.45
C GLU A 269 0.38 5.69 -23.81
N ALA A 270 -0.47 5.97 -22.80
CA ALA A 270 -1.86 6.32 -22.98
C ALA A 270 -2.08 7.73 -23.58
N GLY A 271 -1.03 8.50 -23.85
CA GLY A 271 -1.08 9.82 -24.50
C GLY A 271 -1.04 11.02 -23.53
N SER A 272 -0.89 10.79 -22.23
CA SER A 272 -0.75 11.89 -21.28
C SER A 272 0.63 12.57 -21.38
N VAL A 273 0.66 13.88 -21.26
CA VAL A 273 1.89 14.69 -21.12
C VAL A 273 2.17 14.86 -19.63
N ILE A 274 3.34 14.42 -19.17
CA ILE A 274 3.72 14.48 -17.77
C ILE A 274 5.03 15.24 -17.65
N THR A 275 5.02 16.32 -16.87
CA THR A 275 6.21 17.10 -16.49
C THR A 275 6.44 17.00 -15.00
N ALA A 276 7.70 16.78 -14.61
CA ALA A 276 8.11 16.62 -13.23
C ALA A 276 8.97 17.80 -12.79
N GLY A 277 8.75 18.27 -11.54
CA GLY A 277 9.56 19.26 -10.83
C GLY A 277 9.93 18.76 -9.44
N GLU A 278 10.61 19.55 -8.67
CA GLU A 278 10.98 19.21 -7.30
C GLU A 278 9.73 19.12 -6.40
N GLY A 279 9.42 17.91 -5.92
CA GLY A 279 8.23 17.66 -5.10
C GLY A 279 6.89 17.87 -5.80
N MET A 280 6.88 18.07 -7.12
CA MET A 280 5.69 18.37 -7.91
C MET A 280 5.65 17.58 -9.21
N LEU A 281 4.44 17.30 -9.67
CA LEU A 281 4.20 16.66 -10.97
C LEU A 281 2.97 17.29 -11.60
N HIS A 282 3.04 17.59 -12.88
CA HIS A 282 1.90 18.03 -13.68
C HIS A 282 1.59 16.98 -14.76
N ILE A 283 0.31 16.66 -14.91
CA ILE A 283 -0.22 15.77 -15.96
C ILE A 283 -1.33 16.47 -16.73
N SER A 284 -1.26 16.43 -18.05
CA SER A 284 -2.34 16.84 -18.96
C SER A 284 -2.64 15.68 -19.90
N SER A 285 -3.90 15.35 -20.09
CA SER A 285 -4.33 14.13 -20.76
C SER A 285 -5.26 14.42 -21.93
N PRO A 286 -5.23 13.60 -23.01
CA PRO A 286 -6.17 13.75 -24.12
C PRO A 286 -7.61 13.40 -23.66
N ASP A 287 -8.61 13.87 -24.38
CA ASP A 287 -10.03 13.59 -24.10
C ASP A 287 -10.33 12.09 -24.05
N ARG A 288 -9.60 11.30 -24.81
CA ARG A 288 -9.67 9.85 -24.81
C ARG A 288 -8.26 9.26 -24.80
N PRO A 289 -7.94 8.35 -23.88
CA PRO A 289 -6.61 7.73 -23.82
C PRO A 289 -6.36 6.77 -25.00
N ASN A 290 -5.10 6.60 -25.37
CA ASN A 290 -4.67 5.55 -26.30
C ASN A 290 -4.56 4.21 -25.59
N GLU A 291 -4.53 3.12 -26.36
CA GLU A 291 -4.26 1.77 -25.86
C GLU A 291 -2.89 1.67 -25.17
N ILE A 292 -2.83 0.85 -24.14
CA ILE A 292 -1.59 0.44 -23.50
C ILE A 292 -1.33 -1.02 -23.91
N ARG A 293 -0.38 -1.26 -24.82
CA ARG A 293 -0.24 -2.55 -25.49
C ARG A 293 -0.07 -3.71 -24.53
N LEU A 294 0.87 -3.57 -23.58
CA LEU A 294 1.14 -4.60 -22.60
C LEU A 294 1.57 -3.96 -21.27
N THR A 295 0.95 -4.41 -20.19
CA THR A 295 1.40 -4.10 -18.83
C THR A 295 1.47 -5.39 -18.02
N GLU A 296 2.62 -5.66 -17.41
CA GLU A 296 2.81 -6.76 -16.49
C GLU A 296 3.08 -6.20 -15.09
N THR A 297 2.34 -6.68 -14.10
CA THR A 297 2.63 -6.32 -12.71
C THR A 297 3.87 -7.05 -12.22
N MET A 298 4.79 -6.33 -11.60
CA MET A 298 6.06 -6.85 -11.12
C MET A 298 6.51 -6.12 -9.86
N PRO A 299 7.39 -6.73 -9.04
CA PRO A 299 8.08 -6.03 -7.97
C PRO A 299 8.78 -4.76 -8.48
N TYR A 300 8.90 -3.77 -7.60
CA TYR A 300 9.55 -2.49 -7.93
C TYR A 300 10.97 -2.70 -8.50
N PRO A 301 11.36 -1.96 -9.57
CA PRO A 301 10.71 -0.79 -10.16
C PRO A 301 9.70 -1.13 -11.28
N GLY A 302 9.22 -2.38 -11.38
CA GLY A 302 8.17 -2.76 -12.31
C GLY A 302 6.82 -2.08 -12.00
N PHE A 303 5.81 -2.37 -12.84
CA PHE A 303 4.49 -1.78 -12.64
C PHE A 303 3.81 -2.39 -11.40
N PRO A 304 3.39 -1.56 -10.42
CA PRO A 304 2.89 -2.07 -9.15
C PRO A 304 1.50 -2.71 -9.30
N THR A 305 1.32 -3.88 -8.71
CA THR A 305 0.02 -4.57 -8.67
C THR A 305 -1.08 -3.70 -8.04
N ASP A 306 -0.73 -2.76 -7.14
CA ASP A 306 -1.68 -1.83 -6.52
C ASP A 306 -2.25 -0.78 -7.48
N MET A 307 -1.70 -0.66 -8.70
CA MET A 307 -2.21 0.19 -9.77
C MET A 307 -2.91 -0.59 -10.90
N GLN A 308 -2.95 -1.93 -10.81
CA GLN A 308 -3.53 -2.78 -11.84
C GLN A 308 -5.01 -2.46 -12.12
N ALA A 309 -5.82 -2.33 -11.08
CA ALA A 309 -7.25 -2.08 -11.21
C ALA A 309 -7.56 -0.69 -11.80
N GLN A 310 -6.81 0.35 -11.38
CA GLN A 310 -6.94 1.72 -11.89
C GLN A 310 -6.55 1.78 -13.38
N LEU A 311 -5.45 1.11 -13.76
CA LEU A 311 -5.04 1.03 -15.15
C LEU A 311 -6.06 0.25 -16.00
N PHE A 312 -6.64 -0.82 -15.46
CA PHE A 312 -7.71 -1.55 -16.12
C PHE A 312 -8.89 -0.63 -16.42
N ALA A 313 -9.34 0.17 -15.43
CA ALA A 313 -10.41 1.14 -15.63
C ALA A 313 -10.09 2.14 -16.76
N LEU A 314 -8.87 2.67 -16.80
CA LEU A 314 -8.41 3.56 -17.88
C LEU A 314 -8.49 2.87 -19.25
N CYS A 315 -8.03 1.63 -19.34
CA CYS A 315 -8.01 0.86 -20.58
C CYS A 315 -9.42 0.56 -21.12
N THR A 316 -10.47 0.57 -20.26
CA THR A 316 -11.85 0.29 -20.73
C THR A 316 -12.39 1.32 -21.71
N ILE A 317 -11.88 2.55 -21.72
CA ILE A 317 -12.27 3.62 -22.64
C ILE A 317 -11.17 4.00 -23.64
N ALA A 318 -10.01 3.33 -23.60
CA ALA A 318 -8.88 3.62 -24.46
C ALA A 318 -9.19 3.32 -25.96
N ILE A 319 -8.55 4.04 -26.86
CA ILE A 319 -8.66 3.76 -28.30
C ILE A 319 -7.81 2.52 -28.59
N GLY A 320 -8.44 1.38 -28.96
CA GLY A 320 -7.72 0.15 -29.31
C GLY A 320 -7.85 -0.96 -28.24
N THR A 321 -6.83 -1.81 -28.16
CA THR A 321 -6.83 -3.00 -27.30
C THR A 321 -5.61 -3.00 -26.40
N SER A 322 -5.85 -3.10 -25.09
CA SER A 322 -4.81 -3.16 -24.06
C SER A 322 -4.75 -4.55 -23.42
N VAL A 323 -3.56 -4.96 -22.99
CA VAL A 323 -3.32 -6.24 -22.32
C VAL A 323 -2.70 -6.00 -20.95
N ILE A 324 -3.28 -6.60 -19.92
CA ILE A 324 -2.74 -6.55 -18.55
C ILE A 324 -2.50 -7.98 -18.07
N VAL A 325 -1.29 -8.25 -17.56
CA VAL A 325 -0.92 -9.51 -16.93
C VAL A 325 -0.63 -9.26 -15.45
N GLU A 326 -1.41 -9.91 -14.58
CA GLU A 326 -1.25 -9.80 -13.12
C GLU A 326 -0.37 -10.93 -12.60
N ASN A 327 0.92 -10.65 -12.35
CA ASN A 327 1.89 -11.66 -11.95
C ASN A 327 2.00 -11.84 -10.42
N VAL A 328 1.43 -10.92 -9.62
CA VAL A 328 1.58 -10.94 -8.17
C VAL A 328 0.43 -11.67 -7.47
N PHE A 329 -0.84 -11.34 -7.81
CA PHE A 329 -2.01 -11.91 -7.13
C PHE A 329 -2.99 -12.57 -8.10
N GLU A 330 -3.40 -13.81 -7.79
CA GLU A 330 -4.24 -14.62 -8.70
C GLU A 330 -5.68 -14.12 -8.82
N ASN A 331 -6.24 -13.50 -7.77
CA ASN A 331 -7.64 -13.08 -7.74
C ASN A 331 -7.84 -11.56 -7.85
N ARG A 332 -6.86 -10.86 -8.45
CA ARG A 332 -6.87 -9.39 -8.52
C ARG A 332 -7.86 -8.80 -9.52
N TYR A 333 -8.53 -9.61 -10.34
CA TYR A 333 -9.48 -9.17 -11.37
C TYR A 333 -10.95 -9.14 -10.93
N ARG A 334 -11.27 -9.22 -9.64
CA ARG A 334 -12.69 -9.18 -9.18
C ARG A 334 -13.43 -7.92 -9.60
N HIS A 335 -12.74 -6.80 -9.73
CA HIS A 335 -13.30 -5.54 -10.23
C HIS A 335 -13.71 -5.60 -11.70
N ALA A 336 -13.14 -6.50 -12.50
CA ALA A 336 -13.45 -6.59 -13.93
C ALA A 336 -14.93 -6.90 -14.19
N ALA A 337 -15.55 -7.81 -13.41
CA ALA A 337 -16.96 -8.13 -13.54
C ALA A 337 -17.85 -6.90 -13.29
N GLU A 338 -17.49 -6.05 -12.34
CA GLU A 338 -18.22 -4.82 -12.05
C GLU A 338 -18.05 -3.78 -13.17
N LEU A 339 -16.85 -3.65 -13.75
CA LEU A 339 -16.64 -2.83 -14.96
C LEU A 339 -17.45 -3.35 -16.14
N GLY A 340 -17.61 -4.68 -16.28
CA GLY A 340 -18.49 -5.27 -17.27
C GLY A 340 -19.95 -4.82 -17.13
N ARG A 341 -20.44 -4.60 -15.90
CA ARG A 341 -21.79 -4.04 -15.65
C ARG A 341 -21.91 -2.60 -16.12
N MET A 342 -20.80 -1.87 -16.18
CA MET A 342 -20.72 -0.50 -16.72
C MET A 342 -20.54 -0.48 -18.25
N GLY A 343 -20.54 -1.64 -18.92
CA GLY A 343 -20.39 -1.76 -20.37
C GLY A 343 -18.96 -1.95 -20.88
N ALA A 344 -18.00 -2.22 -19.99
CA ALA A 344 -16.62 -2.51 -20.41
C ALA A 344 -16.55 -3.82 -21.22
N SER A 345 -15.73 -3.83 -22.29
CA SER A 345 -15.48 -4.99 -23.13
C SER A 345 -14.10 -5.58 -22.84
N PHE A 346 -14.06 -6.79 -22.30
CA PHE A 346 -12.81 -7.48 -21.99
C PHE A 346 -12.97 -9.00 -22.06
N THR A 347 -11.84 -9.68 -22.16
CA THR A 347 -11.73 -11.12 -21.98
C THR A 347 -10.65 -11.36 -20.92
N GLN A 348 -10.99 -12.05 -19.83
CA GLN A 348 -10.03 -12.42 -18.79
C GLN A 348 -9.86 -13.94 -18.80
N LYS A 349 -8.61 -14.38 -18.83
CA LYS A 349 -8.23 -15.78 -18.67
C LYS A 349 -7.02 -15.86 -17.75
N ASP A 350 -7.16 -16.61 -16.69
CA ASP A 350 -6.13 -16.77 -15.65
C ASP A 350 -5.61 -15.40 -15.15
N ARG A 351 -4.34 -15.11 -15.36
CA ARG A 351 -3.67 -13.87 -14.95
C ARG A 351 -3.68 -12.77 -16.02
N THR A 352 -4.31 -13.02 -17.18
CA THR A 352 -4.28 -12.11 -18.32
C THR A 352 -5.67 -11.55 -18.61
N ALA A 353 -5.75 -10.25 -18.78
CA ALA A 353 -6.93 -9.54 -19.25
C ALA A 353 -6.61 -8.83 -20.58
N ILE A 354 -7.46 -9.06 -21.59
CA ILE A 354 -7.46 -8.36 -22.87
C ILE A 354 -8.66 -7.43 -22.86
N ILE A 355 -8.41 -6.11 -22.88
CA ILE A 355 -9.40 -5.06 -22.71
C ILE A 355 -9.54 -4.33 -24.05
N ARG A 356 -10.75 -4.33 -24.61
CA ARG A 356 -11.10 -3.56 -25.80
C ARG A 356 -11.80 -2.30 -25.36
N GLY A 357 -11.18 -1.15 -25.63
CA GLY A 357 -11.76 0.11 -25.23
C GLY A 357 -13.09 0.37 -25.92
N VAL A 358 -14.09 0.81 -25.13
CA VAL A 358 -15.39 1.24 -25.62
C VAL A 358 -15.44 2.76 -25.73
N ASP A 359 -16.35 3.30 -26.51
CA ASP A 359 -16.47 4.76 -26.65
C ASP A 359 -16.86 5.42 -25.34
N LYS A 360 -17.74 4.78 -24.56
CA LYS A 360 -18.25 5.27 -23.29
C LYS A 360 -18.64 4.12 -22.37
N LEU A 361 -18.42 4.32 -21.09
CA LEU A 361 -19.05 3.51 -20.04
C LEU A 361 -20.40 4.12 -19.66
N THR A 362 -21.28 3.30 -19.09
CA THR A 362 -22.59 3.74 -18.56
C THR A 362 -22.60 3.59 -17.03
N GLY A 363 -23.19 4.55 -16.34
CA GLY A 363 -23.39 4.48 -14.91
C GLY A 363 -24.19 3.23 -14.50
N ALA A 364 -23.76 2.58 -13.42
CA ALA A 364 -24.38 1.37 -12.91
C ALA A 364 -24.23 1.27 -11.39
N ARG A 365 -25.01 0.37 -10.77
CA ARG A 365 -24.76 -0.02 -9.38
C ARG A 365 -23.72 -1.14 -9.36
N VAL A 366 -22.57 -0.88 -8.74
CA VAL A 366 -21.39 -1.75 -8.66
C VAL A 366 -20.93 -1.89 -7.22
N LYS A 367 -20.06 -2.85 -6.96
CA LYS A 367 -19.58 -3.17 -5.61
C LYS A 367 -18.05 -3.06 -5.53
N ALA A 368 -17.55 -2.39 -4.49
CA ALA A 368 -16.15 -2.50 -4.13
C ALA A 368 -15.89 -3.88 -3.49
N TRP A 369 -14.92 -4.64 -4.04
CA TRP A 369 -14.49 -5.94 -3.50
C TRP A 369 -13.21 -5.80 -2.67
N ASP A 370 -12.42 -4.82 -2.96
CA ASP A 370 -11.21 -4.43 -2.24
C ASP A 370 -10.94 -2.93 -2.44
N LEU A 371 -9.94 -2.40 -1.75
CA LEU A 371 -9.64 -0.96 -1.78
C LEU A 371 -9.24 -0.44 -3.17
N ARG A 372 -8.49 -1.23 -3.95
CA ARG A 372 -7.99 -0.79 -5.28
C ARG A 372 -9.05 -0.98 -6.35
N GLY A 373 -9.80 -2.09 -6.27
CA GLY A 373 -10.99 -2.30 -7.10
C GLY A 373 -12.05 -1.23 -6.86
N GLY A 374 -12.30 -0.84 -5.60
CA GLY A 374 -13.20 0.27 -5.26
C GLY A 374 -12.75 1.60 -5.88
N ALA A 375 -11.46 1.94 -5.80
CA ALA A 375 -10.90 3.11 -6.45
C ALA A 375 -11.06 3.04 -7.98
N ALA A 376 -10.85 1.88 -8.60
CA ALA A 376 -11.06 1.68 -10.03
C ALA A 376 -12.53 1.92 -10.46
N MET A 377 -13.51 1.46 -9.65
CA MET A 377 -14.94 1.74 -9.89
C MET A 377 -15.23 3.23 -9.82
N LEU A 378 -14.60 3.95 -8.88
CA LEU A 378 -14.74 5.38 -8.75
C LEU A 378 -14.19 6.09 -9.99
N LEU A 379 -12.99 5.72 -10.46
CA LEU A 379 -12.39 6.26 -11.69
C LEU A 379 -13.26 5.99 -12.92
N ALA A 380 -13.78 4.77 -13.08
CA ALA A 380 -14.70 4.42 -14.15
C ALA A 380 -15.98 5.25 -14.09
N GLY A 381 -16.53 5.46 -12.87
CA GLY A 381 -17.69 6.31 -12.65
C GLY A 381 -17.49 7.76 -13.07
N LEU A 382 -16.26 8.32 -12.89
CA LEU A 382 -15.95 9.70 -13.33
C LEU A 382 -16.07 9.86 -14.85
N SER A 383 -15.77 8.83 -15.64
CA SER A 383 -15.82 8.87 -17.12
C SER A 383 -17.14 8.34 -17.70
N ALA A 384 -17.99 7.69 -16.89
CA ALA A 384 -19.23 7.09 -17.35
C ALA A 384 -20.33 8.12 -17.67
N GLU A 385 -21.25 7.78 -18.56
CA GLU A 385 -22.48 8.54 -18.74
C GLU A 385 -23.50 8.20 -17.63
N GLY A 386 -24.05 9.21 -16.99
CA GLY A 386 -25.03 9.07 -15.92
C GLY A 386 -24.39 8.88 -14.54
N GLU A 387 -25.08 8.14 -13.68
CA GLU A 387 -24.71 7.98 -12.27
C GLU A 387 -24.24 6.56 -11.96
N THR A 388 -23.14 6.44 -11.24
CA THR A 388 -22.60 5.18 -10.73
C THR A 388 -22.73 5.14 -9.22
N ILE A 389 -23.33 4.06 -8.68
CA ILE A 389 -23.42 3.80 -7.24
C ILE A 389 -22.43 2.71 -6.89
N ILE A 390 -21.50 3.01 -5.97
CA ILE A 390 -20.48 2.07 -5.52
C ILE A 390 -20.83 1.66 -4.09
N ASP A 391 -21.25 0.42 -3.92
CA ASP A 391 -21.51 -0.17 -2.60
C ASP A 391 -20.19 -0.61 -1.92
N HIS A 392 -20.19 -0.70 -0.60
CA HIS A 392 -19.01 -1.03 0.24
C HIS A 392 -17.86 -0.02 0.10
N ALA A 393 -18.19 1.26 0.01
CA ALA A 393 -17.22 2.33 -0.14
C ALA A 393 -16.22 2.45 1.04
N GLU A 394 -16.55 1.91 2.21
CA GLU A 394 -15.64 1.80 3.35
C GLU A 394 -14.36 1.02 3.06
N LEU A 395 -14.37 0.16 2.03
CA LEU A 395 -13.15 -0.53 1.60
C LEU A 395 -12.14 0.42 0.94
N ILE A 396 -12.61 1.50 0.30
CA ILE A 396 -11.75 2.52 -0.31
C ILE A 396 -10.96 3.27 0.76
N ASP A 397 -11.59 3.55 1.91
CA ASP A 397 -10.98 4.29 3.03
C ASP A 397 -9.81 3.57 3.70
N ARG A 398 -9.62 2.28 3.39
CA ARG A 398 -8.46 1.53 3.84
C ARG A 398 -7.16 1.99 3.19
N GLY A 399 -7.22 2.64 2.03
CA GLY A 399 -6.04 3.03 1.26
C GLY A 399 -6.05 4.47 0.76
N TYR A 400 -7.15 5.19 0.95
CA TYR A 400 -7.31 6.56 0.48
C TYR A 400 -8.01 7.38 1.56
N ASP A 401 -7.32 8.43 2.00
CA ASP A 401 -7.91 9.41 2.92
C ASP A 401 -8.87 10.30 2.15
N LYS A 402 -10.17 10.12 2.38
CA LYS A 402 -11.26 10.93 1.81
C LYS A 402 -11.13 11.21 0.30
N LEU A 403 -10.83 10.17 -0.49
CA LEU A 403 -10.61 10.31 -1.95
C LEU A 403 -11.76 11.06 -2.64
N HIS A 404 -13.01 10.86 -2.21
CA HIS A 404 -14.18 11.54 -2.74
C HIS A 404 -14.14 13.06 -2.51
N GLU A 405 -13.65 13.53 -1.35
CA GLU A 405 -13.48 14.95 -1.07
C GLU A 405 -12.38 15.55 -1.95
N THR A 406 -11.25 14.85 -2.08
CA THR A 406 -10.13 15.27 -2.95
C THR A 406 -10.59 15.39 -4.41
N LEU A 407 -11.31 14.42 -4.93
CA LEU A 407 -11.80 14.46 -6.31
C LEU A 407 -12.89 15.53 -6.52
N ASN A 408 -13.74 15.78 -5.52
CA ASN A 408 -14.71 16.88 -5.56
C ASN A 408 -14.02 18.26 -5.62
N ALA A 409 -12.94 18.44 -4.86
CA ALA A 409 -12.14 19.66 -4.92
C ALA A 409 -11.48 19.86 -6.30
N LEU A 410 -11.32 18.78 -7.08
CA LEU A 410 -10.77 18.77 -8.44
C LEU A 410 -11.86 18.81 -9.53
N GLY A 411 -13.13 19.07 -9.16
CA GLY A 411 -14.23 19.26 -10.11
C GLY A 411 -15.15 18.05 -10.32
N ALA A 412 -14.92 16.94 -9.65
CA ALA A 412 -15.86 15.79 -9.67
C ALA A 412 -17.19 16.15 -8.97
N GLN A 413 -18.19 15.31 -9.17
CA GLN A 413 -19.45 15.35 -8.45
C GLN A 413 -19.71 13.99 -7.79
N ILE A 414 -19.31 13.90 -6.54
CA ILE A 414 -19.35 12.64 -5.75
C ILE A 414 -20.07 12.90 -4.44
N ILE A 415 -21.06 12.05 -4.12
CA ILE A 415 -21.79 12.10 -2.86
C ILE A 415 -21.54 10.79 -2.11
N ARG A 416 -21.06 10.90 -0.87
CA ARG A 416 -20.93 9.77 0.04
C ARG A 416 -22.16 9.67 0.92
N LYS A 417 -22.71 8.45 1.05
CA LYS A 417 -23.84 8.15 1.95
C LYS A 417 -23.39 7.09 2.96
N GLU A 418 -23.57 7.39 4.23
CA GLU A 418 -23.44 6.43 5.32
C GLU A 418 -24.82 5.81 5.58
N ASN A 419 -24.96 4.46 5.46
CA ASN A 419 -26.21 3.72 5.67
C ASN A 419 -26.20 3.06 7.05
#